data_e69bbaad21793c05d0d9d193ca103fa1
#
_entry.id   e69bbaad21793c05d0d9d193ca103fa1
#
_cell.length_a   1.000
_cell.length_b   1.000
_cell.length_c   1.000
_cell.angle_alpha   90.00
_cell.angle_beta   90.00
_cell.angle_gamma   90.00
#
_symmetry.space_group_name_H-M   'P 1'
#
loop_
_entity.id
_entity.type
_entity.pdbx_description
1 polymer ?
#
loop_
_entity_poly.entity_id
_entity_poly.type
_entity_poly.pdbx_seq_one_letter_code
_entity_poly.pdbx_strand_id
1 'polypeptide(L)'
;SYKANDGTDDGNTVTITININNVAPITVVDNIIVNEGGTVSLTTTGSSTLIANDIDSGSDSLTAIGVTSPTNGTLILNPNGTFSYVHDGSNTTTDTFSYKANDGTVDGNTVTITITINPVNDIPLTVSDTLNVDEAGTVTLTASGSSTLLDNDTDSEGDTLTAIGVNPPTNGSLTLNPNGTFSYVHDGSETTTDTFSYKANDGTDDGNTVTITITINPINDAPIAVGDTLMGIYSATVTLTNVGSSTLMDNDYDPEGASITASTTLSSNPTYGSAVVNANGTFSYTHNGTSTPTTDTFSYTVFDGNSYSSPATVTITFTIPPVGVADQITVSEAATITTLTGGVTSVLANDSDSDGDPITAVLLTNPS
;
A
#
# COMPACT_ATOMS: atom_id res chain seq x y z
N SER A 1 62.75 48.82 -56.73
CA SER A 1 63.87 48.69 -57.67
C SER A 1 64.68 49.97 -57.64
N TYR A 2 65.96 49.91 -57.93
CA TYR A 2 66.88 51.02 -57.99
C TYR A 2 67.85 50.84 -59.14
N LYS A 3 68.52 51.92 -59.57
CA LYS A 3 69.64 51.89 -60.49
C LYS A 3 70.87 52.53 -59.78
N ALA A 4 72.03 52.01 -60.00
CA ALA A 4 73.30 52.72 -59.65
C ALA A 4 73.54 53.81 -60.76
N ASN A 5 74.00 55.02 -60.34
CA ASN A 5 74.34 56.10 -61.24
C ASN A 5 75.74 56.58 -60.87
N ASP A 6 76.64 56.82 -61.81
CA ASP A 6 78.03 57.26 -61.60
C ASP A 6 78.24 58.76 -61.72
N GLY A 7 77.14 59.49 -61.95
CA GLY A 7 77.11 60.94 -62.14
C GLY A 7 76.93 61.35 -63.60
N THR A 8 77.03 60.40 -64.51
CA THR A 8 76.84 60.58 -65.96
C THR A 8 75.83 59.64 -66.56
N ASP A 9 75.87 58.37 -66.19
CA ASP A 9 74.98 57.36 -66.76
C ASP A 9 74.33 56.49 -65.68
N ASP A 10 73.12 56.04 -66.00
CA ASP A 10 72.35 55.10 -65.18
C ASP A 10 72.79 53.67 -65.49
N GLY A 11 73.13 52.90 -64.46
CA GLY A 11 73.30 51.45 -64.56
C GLY A 11 72.02 50.71 -64.82
N ASN A 12 72.08 49.34 -64.86
CA ASN A 12 70.89 48.53 -65.03
C ASN A 12 69.95 48.63 -63.79
N THR A 13 68.66 48.41 -64.03
CA THR A 13 67.69 48.37 -62.96
C THR A 13 67.86 47.08 -62.14
N VAL A 14 67.96 47.23 -60.82
CA VAL A 14 67.99 46.11 -59.85
C VAL A 14 66.70 46.10 -59.06
N THR A 15 66.08 44.95 -58.96
CA THR A 15 64.89 44.74 -58.11
C THR A 15 65.30 44.11 -56.78
N ILE A 16 64.93 44.80 -55.70
CA ILE A 16 65.02 44.21 -54.37
C ILE A 16 63.66 43.54 -54.15
N THR A 17 63.69 42.25 -53.97
CA THR A 17 62.49 41.45 -53.51
C THR A 17 62.49 41.42 -51.99
N ILE A 18 61.45 41.98 -51.41
CA ILE A 18 61.23 41.86 -49.95
C ILE A 18 60.24 40.74 -49.73
N ASN A 19 60.68 39.68 -49.20
CA ASN A 19 59.79 38.59 -48.77
C ASN A 19 59.33 38.91 -47.33
N ILE A 20 58.05 39.14 -47.15
CA ILE A 20 57.42 39.30 -45.83
C ILE A 20 56.93 37.87 -45.48
N ASN A 21 57.51 37.30 -44.42
CA ASN A 21 57.07 36.05 -43.89
C ASN A 21 55.72 36.24 -43.16
N ASN A 22 54.76 35.41 -43.48
CA ASN A 22 53.50 35.36 -42.72
C ASN A 22 53.79 34.88 -41.29
N VAL A 23 53.10 35.47 -40.30
CA VAL A 23 53.23 35.15 -38.85
C VAL A 23 51.93 34.46 -38.40
N ALA A 24 52.05 33.31 -37.76
CA ALA A 24 50.90 32.55 -37.27
C ALA A 24 50.05 33.39 -36.31
N PRO A 25 48.73 33.26 -36.37
CA PRO A 25 47.83 33.94 -35.42
C PRO A 25 48.04 33.46 -34.00
N ILE A 26 47.73 34.30 -33.03
CA ILE A 26 47.70 34.00 -31.59
C ILE A 26 46.26 33.73 -31.23
N THR A 27 45.93 32.45 -30.98
CA THR A 27 44.65 32.03 -30.46
C THR A 27 44.57 32.31 -28.97
N VAL A 28 43.49 32.97 -28.52
CA VAL A 28 43.25 33.39 -27.14
C VAL A 28 42.13 32.60 -26.54
N VAL A 29 42.26 32.19 -25.27
CA VAL A 29 41.24 31.38 -24.58
C VAL A 29 39.98 32.19 -24.34
N ASP A 30 38.82 31.57 -24.60
CA ASP A 30 37.52 32.02 -24.22
C ASP A 30 36.96 31.25 -23.00
N ASN A 31 35.94 31.79 -22.36
CA ASN A 31 35.19 31.12 -21.32
C ASN A 31 33.72 30.99 -21.74
N ILE A 32 33.12 29.86 -21.47
CA ILE A 32 31.74 29.56 -21.77
C ILE A 32 31.04 29.08 -20.50
N ILE A 33 29.82 29.51 -20.27
CA ILE A 33 28.96 29.06 -19.16
C ILE A 33 27.60 28.60 -19.76
N VAL A 34 27.15 27.47 -19.31
CA VAL A 34 25.85 26.90 -19.74
C VAL A 34 25.17 26.25 -18.53
N ASN A 35 23.87 26.18 -18.51
CA ASN A 35 23.16 25.36 -17.55
C ASN A 35 23.15 23.91 -18.03
N GLU A 36 23.07 22.98 -17.13
CA GLU A 36 22.86 21.56 -17.40
C GLU A 36 21.69 21.35 -18.39
N GLY A 37 21.86 20.44 -19.36
CA GLY A 37 20.88 20.22 -20.44
C GLY A 37 20.68 21.43 -21.38
N GLY A 38 21.36 22.55 -21.14
CA GLY A 38 21.17 23.82 -21.86
C GLY A 38 21.98 23.92 -23.14
N THR A 39 21.70 24.99 -23.88
CA THR A 39 22.40 25.36 -25.12
C THR A 39 23.01 26.74 -24.95
N VAL A 40 24.25 26.92 -25.42
CA VAL A 40 24.96 28.20 -25.41
C VAL A 40 25.61 28.46 -26.76
N SER A 41 25.59 29.70 -27.19
CA SER A 41 26.22 30.21 -28.44
C SER A 41 26.99 31.51 -28.25
N LEU A 42 27.18 31.94 -27.01
CA LEU A 42 27.92 33.13 -26.61
C LEU A 42 29.01 32.78 -25.59
N THR A 43 30.14 33.48 -25.70
CA THR A 43 31.19 33.46 -24.64
C THR A 43 30.69 34.25 -23.43
N THR A 44 31.38 34.19 -22.31
CA THR A 44 31.10 35.00 -21.12
C THR A 44 31.26 36.49 -21.33
N THR A 45 32.00 36.92 -22.37
CA THR A 45 32.13 38.31 -22.78
C THR A 45 30.98 38.78 -23.69
N GLY A 46 30.07 37.89 -24.06
CA GLY A 46 28.92 38.15 -24.94
C GLY A 46 29.26 38.07 -26.44
N SER A 47 30.46 37.54 -26.79
CA SER A 47 30.82 37.31 -28.20
C SER A 47 30.08 36.06 -28.75
N SER A 48 29.56 36.15 -29.98
CA SER A 48 29.00 34.99 -30.71
C SER A 48 30.03 34.21 -31.50
N THR A 49 31.32 34.58 -31.43
CA THR A 49 32.41 33.92 -32.14
C THR A 49 33.65 33.81 -31.23
N LEU A 50 34.32 32.66 -31.29
CA LEU A 50 35.55 32.36 -30.51
C LEU A 50 36.78 33.14 -31.03
N ILE A 51 36.77 33.51 -32.34
CA ILE A 51 37.92 34.22 -32.95
C ILE A 51 37.91 35.75 -32.72
N ALA A 52 36.94 36.27 -31.95
CA ALA A 52 36.79 37.70 -31.74
C ALA A 52 37.96 38.34 -30.94
N ASN A 53 38.61 37.58 -30.07
CA ASN A 53 39.74 37.98 -29.25
C ASN A 53 41.08 37.44 -29.76
N ASP A 54 41.08 36.67 -30.85
CA ASP A 54 42.30 36.15 -31.47
C ASP A 54 43.03 37.28 -32.25
N ILE A 55 44.34 37.19 -32.32
CA ILE A 55 45.20 38.24 -32.82
C ILE A 55 46.00 37.73 -34.04
N ASP A 56 45.91 38.41 -35.14
CA ASP A 56 46.83 38.24 -36.25
C ASP A 56 47.60 39.53 -36.54
N SER A 57 48.92 39.45 -36.61
CA SER A 57 49.79 40.60 -36.88
C SER A 57 49.74 41.07 -38.33
N GLY A 58 49.36 40.18 -39.25
CA GLY A 58 49.13 40.48 -40.66
C GLY A 58 47.81 41.14 -40.98
N SER A 59 46.89 41.17 -39.99
CA SER A 59 45.49 41.59 -40.17
C SER A 59 44.73 40.76 -41.17
N ASP A 60 45.13 39.49 -41.35
CA ASP A 60 44.41 38.55 -42.22
C ASP A 60 43.09 38.08 -41.60
N SER A 61 42.14 37.62 -42.38
CA SER A 61 40.85 37.09 -41.89
C SER A 61 41.05 35.75 -41.23
N LEU A 62 40.73 35.63 -39.92
CA LEU A 62 40.83 34.40 -39.17
C LEU A 62 39.69 33.47 -39.40
N THR A 63 39.98 32.17 -39.36
CA THR A 63 39.01 31.07 -39.33
C THR A 63 39.28 30.17 -38.11
N ALA A 64 38.19 29.61 -37.53
CA ALA A 64 38.33 28.65 -36.42
C ALA A 64 38.42 27.22 -36.94
N ILE A 65 39.39 26.44 -36.40
CA ILE A 65 39.56 25.03 -36.68
C ILE A 65 39.47 24.25 -35.37
N GLY A 66 38.47 23.35 -35.24
CA GLY A 66 38.32 22.48 -34.07
C GLY A 66 39.43 21.41 -34.05
N VAL A 67 39.97 21.17 -32.84
CA VAL A 67 41.06 20.20 -32.62
C VAL A 67 40.56 18.99 -31.82
N THR A 68 39.84 19.24 -30.70
CA THR A 68 39.16 18.19 -29.93
C THR A 68 37.70 18.55 -29.74
N SER A 69 36.82 17.50 -29.62
CA SER A 69 35.44 17.67 -29.30
C SER A 69 35.17 17.56 -27.79
N PRO A 70 34.10 18.18 -27.26
CA PRO A 70 33.66 17.98 -25.88
C PRO A 70 33.19 16.52 -25.65
N THR A 71 33.14 16.09 -24.41
CA THR A 71 32.73 14.72 -24.00
C THR A 71 31.32 14.65 -23.45
N ASN A 72 30.83 15.77 -22.84
CA ASN A 72 29.55 15.83 -22.14
C ASN A 72 28.54 16.73 -22.89
N GLY A 73 28.64 16.72 -24.23
CA GLY A 73 27.75 17.51 -25.07
C GLY A 73 28.14 17.50 -26.54
N THR A 74 27.41 18.28 -27.32
CA THR A 74 27.62 18.40 -28.76
C THR A 74 28.02 19.82 -29.12
N LEU A 75 29.17 19.97 -29.82
CA LEU A 75 29.67 21.25 -30.30
C LEU A 75 29.51 21.34 -31.82
N ILE A 76 28.94 22.42 -32.29
CA ILE A 76 29.03 22.87 -33.68
C ILE A 76 29.93 24.11 -33.67
N LEU A 77 31.08 24.03 -34.35
CA LEU A 77 32.01 25.13 -34.56
C LEU A 77 32.13 25.43 -36.04
N ASN A 78 31.73 26.62 -36.44
CA ASN A 78 31.77 27.08 -37.84
C ASN A 78 33.12 27.76 -38.16
N PRO A 79 33.58 27.75 -39.43
CA PRO A 79 34.86 28.39 -39.80
C PRO A 79 34.91 29.90 -39.49
N ASN A 80 33.75 30.61 -39.43
CA ASN A 80 33.70 32.02 -39.02
C ASN A 80 33.80 32.21 -37.48
N GLY A 81 34.08 31.16 -36.74
CA GLY A 81 34.22 31.19 -35.28
C GLY A 81 32.90 31.12 -34.50
N THR A 82 31.74 31.23 -35.18
CA THR A 82 30.46 31.05 -34.48
C THR A 82 30.31 29.61 -34.00
N PHE A 83 29.70 29.42 -32.84
CA PHE A 83 29.56 28.10 -32.23
C PHE A 83 28.18 27.91 -31.59
N SER A 84 27.82 26.65 -31.39
CA SER A 84 26.72 26.22 -30.54
C SER A 84 27.14 24.99 -29.79
N TYR A 85 27.09 25.03 -28.47
CA TYR A 85 27.28 23.90 -27.60
C TYR A 85 25.97 23.53 -26.92
N VAL A 86 25.64 22.24 -26.92
CA VAL A 86 24.48 21.66 -26.25
C VAL A 86 25.01 20.65 -25.25
N HIS A 87 24.75 20.88 -23.95
CA HIS A 87 25.10 19.96 -22.89
C HIS A 87 24.17 18.73 -22.91
N ASP A 88 24.65 17.55 -22.62
CA ASP A 88 23.92 16.26 -22.76
C ASP A 88 22.94 15.98 -21.59
N GLY A 89 22.89 16.83 -20.56
CA GLY A 89 22.06 16.66 -19.38
C GLY A 89 22.66 15.76 -18.31
N SER A 90 23.94 15.43 -18.42
CA SER A 90 24.64 14.70 -17.35
C SER A 90 25.05 15.65 -16.22
N ASN A 91 25.17 15.14 -14.97
CA ASN A 91 25.56 15.93 -13.78
C ASN A 91 27.04 16.35 -13.77
N THR A 92 27.58 16.69 -14.93
CA THR A 92 28.94 17.19 -15.04
C THR A 92 28.97 18.70 -14.82
N THR A 93 29.99 19.20 -14.09
CA THR A 93 30.13 20.63 -13.82
C THR A 93 31.10 21.33 -14.77
N THR A 94 31.79 20.55 -15.64
CA THR A 94 32.73 21.08 -16.62
C THR A 94 32.83 20.19 -17.84
N ASP A 95 33.03 20.79 -19.00
CA ASP A 95 33.42 20.12 -20.24
C ASP A 95 34.52 20.93 -20.92
N THR A 96 35.20 20.35 -21.92
CA THR A 96 36.31 21.04 -22.62
C THR A 96 36.33 20.66 -24.09
N PHE A 97 36.72 21.62 -24.93
CA PHE A 97 37.14 21.34 -26.29
C PHE A 97 38.33 22.22 -26.62
N SER A 98 39.01 21.96 -27.73
CA SER A 98 40.10 22.81 -28.19
C SER A 98 39.93 23.22 -29.64
N TYR A 99 40.43 24.43 -29.95
CA TYR A 99 40.46 24.95 -31.30
C TYR A 99 41.76 25.74 -31.54
N LYS A 100 41.98 26.14 -32.77
CA LYS A 100 43.05 27.03 -33.21
C LYS A 100 42.50 28.01 -34.26
N ALA A 101 43.03 29.22 -34.28
CA ALA A 101 42.80 30.16 -35.38
C ALA A 101 43.73 29.81 -36.57
N ASN A 102 43.27 30.10 -37.78
CA ASN A 102 44.05 29.98 -39.00
C ASN A 102 43.80 31.24 -39.88
N ASP A 103 44.88 31.82 -40.39
CA ASP A 103 44.85 33.01 -41.24
C ASP A 103 44.67 32.74 -42.74
N GLY A 104 44.40 31.48 -43.10
CA GLY A 104 44.33 30.99 -44.51
C GLY A 104 45.61 30.37 -44.99
N THR A 105 46.73 30.48 -44.27
CA THR A 105 48.03 29.90 -44.65
C THR A 105 48.73 29.15 -43.51
N VAL A 106 48.63 29.64 -42.29
CA VAL A 106 49.30 29.07 -41.12
C VAL A 106 48.38 28.96 -39.95
N ASP A 107 48.52 27.87 -39.18
CA ASP A 107 47.75 27.65 -37.94
C ASP A 107 48.37 28.37 -36.75
N GLY A 108 47.53 28.97 -35.92
CA GLY A 108 47.90 29.50 -34.61
C GLY A 108 48.12 28.41 -33.56
N ASN A 109 48.43 28.83 -32.34
CA ASN A 109 48.49 27.95 -31.18
C ASN A 109 47.13 27.33 -30.88
N THR A 110 47.13 26.05 -30.45
CA THR A 110 45.92 25.43 -29.94
C THR A 110 45.60 25.91 -28.54
N VAL A 111 44.36 26.30 -28.28
CA VAL A 111 43.82 26.61 -26.96
C VAL A 111 42.76 25.65 -26.54
N THR A 112 42.62 25.39 -25.24
CA THR A 112 41.57 24.61 -24.65
C THR A 112 40.51 25.56 -24.07
N ILE A 113 39.29 25.45 -24.48
CA ILE A 113 38.16 26.16 -23.92
C ILE A 113 37.58 25.29 -22.81
N THR A 114 37.39 25.88 -21.65
CA THR A 114 36.66 25.28 -20.55
C THR A 114 35.20 25.79 -20.56
N ILE A 115 34.25 24.88 -20.55
CA ILE A 115 32.84 25.16 -20.40
C ILE A 115 32.49 24.89 -18.95
N THR A 116 32.03 25.91 -18.23
CA THR A 116 31.45 25.76 -16.89
C THR A 116 29.97 25.41 -17.05
N ILE A 117 29.54 24.34 -16.41
CA ILE A 117 28.19 23.87 -16.41
C ILE A 117 27.55 24.14 -15.04
N ASN A 118 26.50 24.94 -15.01
CA ASN A 118 25.74 25.19 -13.80
C ASN A 118 24.78 24.04 -13.60
N PRO A 119 24.80 23.33 -12.46
CA PRO A 119 23.85 22.26 -12.19
C PRO A 119 22.41 22.78 -12.17
N VAL A 120 21.46 21.96 -12.58
CA VAL A 120 20.02 22.16 -12.49
C VAL A 120 19.48 21.00 -11.67
N ASN A 121 18.59 21.26 -10.71
CA ASN A 121 18.00 20.24 -9.88
C ASN A 121 17.24 19.20 -10.71
N ASP A 122 17.58 17.93 -10.58
CA ASP A 122 16.82 16.79 -11.09
C ASP A 122 15.83 16.29 -10.03
N ILE A 123 14.72 15.74 -10.46
CA ILE A 123 13.75 15.14 -9.52
C ILE A 123 14.27 13.81 -8.99
N PRO A 124 14.07 13.46 -7.72
CA PRO A 124 14.46 12.18 -7.17
C PRO A 124 13.81 10.99 -7.89
N LEU A 125 14.53 9.90 -8.03
CA LEU A 125 14.00 8.62 -8.46
C LEU A 125 13.59 7.80 -7.24
N THR A 126 12.28 7.72 -6.98
CA THR A 126 11.73 6.88 -5.92
C THR A 126 11.53 5.45 -6.45
N VAL A 127 11.99 4.46 -5.70
CA VAL A 127 11.92 3.02 -6.02
C VAL A 127 11.07 2.30 -4.97
N SER A 128 10.16 1.44 -5.40
CA SER A 128 9.25 0.74 -4.48
C SER A 128 9.95 -0.33 -3.64
N ASP A 129 9.50 -0.47 -2.39
CA ASP A 129 9.83 -1.56 -1.48
C ASP A 129 8.69 -2.56 -1.33
N THR A 130 8.96 -3.65 -0.63
CA THR A 130 7.97 -4.61 -0.16
C THR A 130 8.11 -4.84 1.33
N LEU A 131 7.01 -5.12 2.03
CA LEU A 131 6.98 -5.42 3.46
C LEU A 131 6.34 -6.79 3.68
N ASN A 132 6.77 -7.47 4.75
CA ASN A 132 6.14 -8.69 5.23
C ASN A 132 5.80 -8.51 6.71
N VAL A 133 4.58 -8.84 7.09
CA VAL A 133 4.09 -8.73 8.46
C VAL A 133 3.17 -9.90 8.76
N ASP A 134 3.13 -10.35 9.99
CA ASP A 134 2.13 -11.31 10.44
C ASP A 134 0.81 -10.56 10.74
N GLU A 135 -0.29 -11.24 10.64
CA GLU A 135 -1.60 -10.72 11.03
C GLU A 135 -1.56 -10.13 12.44
N ALA A 136 -2.26 -9.00 12.66
CA ALA A 136 -2.19 -8.21 13.88
C ALA A 136 -0.77 -7.75 14.30
N GLY A 137 0.26 -7.99 13.45
CA GLY A 137 1.65 -7.71 13.72
C GLY A 137 2.07 -6.28 13.40
N THR A 138 3.33 -6.00 13.73
CA THR A 138 3.99 -4.72 13.43
C THR A 138 5.26 -4.96 12.63
N VAL A 139 5.47 -4.18 11.57
CA VAL A 139 6.71 -4.21 10.77
C VAL A 139 7.35 -2.82 10.70
N THR A 140 8.68 -2.79 10.84
CA THR A 140 9.52 -1.58 10.81
C THR A 140 10.73 -1.75 9.88
N LEU A 141 10.81 -2.86 9.17
CA LEU A 141 11.85 -3.17 8.21
C LEU A 141 11.23 -3.55 6.86
N THR A 142 11.89 -3.16 5.77
CA THR A 142 11.54 -3.65 4.44
C THR A 142 11.87 -5.14 4.31
N ALA A 143 11.38 -5.81 3.29
CA ALA A 143 11.70 -7.21 3.01
C ALA A 143 13.21 -7.41 2.70
N SER A 144 13.92 -6.36 2.28
CA SER A 144 15.38 -6.35 2.12
C SER A 144 16.14 -6.19 3.46
N GLY A 145 15.44 -5.87 4.55
CA GLY A 145 15.99 -5.65 5.88
C GLY A 145 16.38 -4.20 6.19
N SER A 146 16.03 -3.25 5.33
CA SER A 146 16.25 -1.82 5.62
C SER A 146 15.23 -1.28 6.62
N SER A 147 15.67 -0.35 7.47
CA SER A 147 14.82 0.39 8.42
C SER A 147 14.21 1.67 7.81
N THR A 148 14.54 1.99 6.56
CA THR A 148 14.04 3.15 5.84
C THR A 148 13.61 2.76 4.43
N LEU A 149 12.56 3.43 3.93
CA LEU A 149 12.10 3.27 2.54
C LEU A 149 13.00 4.01 1.53
N LEU A 150 13.88 4.92 2.00
CA LEU A 150 14.72 5.75 1.14
C LEU A 150 16.05 5.08 0.73
N ASP A 151 16.36 3.87 1.21
CA ASP A 151 17.67 3.22 0.97
C ASP A 151 17.94 2.89 -0.50
N ASN A 152 16.90 2.67 -1.30
CA ASN A 152 16.97 2.35 -2.72
C ASN A 152 16.55 3.54 -3.61
N ASP A 153 16.18 4.66 -3.02
CA ASP A 153 15.88 5.90 -3.72
C ASP A 153 17.17 6.64 -4.05
N THR A 154 17.18 7.37 -5.15
CA THR A 154 18.37 8.09 -5.60
C THR A 154 18.02 9.48 -6.07
N ASP A 155 18.97 10.37 -5.88
CA ASP A 155 18.99 11.71 -6.42
C ASP A 155 20.28 11.90 -7.25
N SER A 156 20.17 12.55 -8.40
CA SER A 156 21.27 12.72 -9.33
C SER A 156 22.37 13.63 -8.79
N GLU A 157 22.01 14.66 -8.04
CA GLU A 157 22.92 15.61 -7.38
C GLU A 157 23.46 15.04 -6.06
N GLY A 158 22.84 13.97 -5.54
CA GLY A 158 23.14 13.37 -4.25
C GLY A 158 22.55 14.13 -3.08
N ASP A 159 21.45 14.84 -3.30
CA ASP A 159 20.76 15.58 -2.26
C ASP A 159 20.12 14.67 -1.22
N THR A 160 19.92 15.20 -0.02
CA THR A 160 19.35 14.45 1.09
C THR A 160 17.85 14.27 0.88
N LEU A 161 17.42 13.02 0.67
CA LEU A 161 16.03 12.68 0.44
C LEU A 161 15.20 12.66 1.72
N THR A 162 13.93 13.04 1.59
CA THR A 162 12.90 12.91 2.62
C THR A 162 11.67 12.16 2.06
N ALA A 163 11.03 11.35 2.90
CA ALA A 163 9.84 10.57 2.51
C ALA A 163 8.56 11.37 2.79
N ILE A 164 7.69 11.42 1.79
CA ILE A 164 6.35 12.05 1.86
C ILE A 164 5.29 11.00 1.57
N GLY A 165 4.40 10.71 2.55
CA GLY A 165 3.26 9.81 2.36
C GLY A 165 2.22 10.40 1.41
N VAL A 166 1.68 9.58 0.50
CA VAL A 166 0.67 9.99 -0.48
C VAL A 166 -0.69 9.37 -0.18
N ASN A 167 -0.77 8.03 -0.12
CA ASN A 167 -1.97 7.31 0.27
C ASN A 167 -1.70 6.43 1.48
N PRO A 168 -2.57 6.45 2.51
CA PRO A 168 -2.44 5.56 3.66
C PRO A 168 -2.85 4.12 3.31
N PRO A 169 -2.46 3.12 4.13
CA PRO A 169 -2.97 1.76 4.04
C PRO A 169 -4.45 1.69 4.44
N THR A 170 -5.14 0.60 4.08
CA THR A 170 -6.57 0.38 4.37
C THR A 170 -6.82 -0.61 5.51
N ASN A 171 -5.91 -1.57 5.70
CA ASN A 171 -6.05 -2.67 6.67
C ASN A 171 -5.02 -2.55 7.81
N GLY A 172 -4.72 -1.30 8.21
CA GLY A 172 -3.76 -1.04 9.28
C GLY A 172 -3.45 0.43 9.44
N SER A 173 -2.47 0.72 10.27
CA SER A 173 -2.01 2.08 10.52
C SER A 173 -0.52 2.22 10.18
N LEU A 174 -0.17 3.30 9.48
CA LEU A 174 1.19 3.64 9.08
C LEU A 174 1.66 4.91 9.80
N THR A 175 2.84 4.84 10.40
CA THR A 175 3.64 6.01 10.75
C THR A 175 4.84 6.06 9.80
N LEU A 176 4.96 7.11 9.00
CA LEU A 176 6.09 7.35 8.11
C LEU A 176 6.77 8.67 8.54
N ASN A 177 8.06 8.58 8.84
CA ASN A 177 8.88 9.73 9.23
C ASN A 177 9.60 10.34 8.00
N PRO A 178 9.93 11.64 8.02
CA PRO A 178 10.65 12.29 6.92
C PRO A 178 11.99 11.63 6.56
N ASN A 179 12.67 10.99 7.50
CA ASN A 179 13.91 10.25 7.25
C ASN A 179 13.68 8.84 6.64
N GLY A 180 12.45 8.55 6.19
CA GLY A 180 12.08 7.29 5.58
C GLY A 180 11.83 6.14 6.55
N THR A 181 12.15 6.28 7.86
CA THR A 181 11.81 5.25 8.86
C THR A 181 10.30 5.15 9.02
N PHE A 182 9.79 3.94 9.22
CA PHE A 182 8.36 3.69 9.27
C PHE A 182 7.99 2.65 10.32
N SER A 183 6.71 2.62 10.65
CA SER A 183 6.07 1.54 11.40
C SER A 183 4.68 1.31 10.82
N TYR A 184 4.43 0.10 10.32
CA TYR A 184 3.10 -0.35 9.92
C TYR A 184 2.58 -1.36 10.94
N VAL A 185 1.34 -1.20 11.38
CA VAL A 185 0.63 -2.11 12.30
C VAL A 185 -0.63 -2.59 11.59
N HIS A 186 -0.72 -3.90 11.36
CA HIS A 186 -1.90 -4.54 10.77
C HIS A 186 -3.08 -4.54 11.76
N ASP A 187 -4.32 -4.37 11.29
CA ASP A 187 -5.50 -4.20 12.14
C ASP A 187 -6.10 -5.53 12.67
N GLY A 188 -5.53 -6.67 12.29
CA GLY A 188 -6.01 -8.00 12.68
C GLY A 188 -7.18 -8.51 11.83
N SER A 189 -7.46 -7.92 10.68
CA SER A 189 -8.43 -8.46 9.72
C SER A 189 -7.83 -9.59 8.89
N GLU A 190 -8.69 -10.48 8.35
CA GLU A 190 -8.31 -11.64 7.51
C GLU A 190 -7.76 -11.25 6.12
N THR A 191 -7.12 -10.08 6.00
CA THR A 191 -6.54 -9.63 4.75
C THR A 191 -5.14 -10.18 4.57
N THR A 192 -4.79 -10.60 3.36
CA THR A 192 -3.45 -11.15 3.03
C THR A 192 -2.54 -10.12 2.38
N THR A 193 -3.07 -8.94 2.05
CA THR A 193 -2.30 -7.85 1.43
C THR A 193 -2.86 -6.50 1.83
N ASP A 194 -1.96 -5.52 1.94
CA ASP A 194 -2.30 -4.10 2.05
C ASP A 194 -1.32 -3.27 1.22
N THR A 195 -1.59 -2.01 1.00
CA THR A 195 -0.72 -1.12 0.25
C THR A 195 -0.78 0.30 0.80
N PHE A 196 0.32 1.01 0.71
CA PHE A 196 0.37 2.46 0.85
C PHE A 196 1.26 3.05 -0.24
N SER A 197 1.30 4.37 -0.39
CA SER A 197 2.20 5.01 -1.35
C SER A 197 2.94 6.20 -0.74
N TYR A 198 4.16 6.41 -1.23
CA TYR A 198 4.99 7.55 -0.87
C TYR A 198 5.76 8.06 -2.09
N LYS A 199 6.46 9.18 -1.91
CA LYS A 199 7.43 9.75 -2.84
C LYS A 199 8.62 10.28 -2.05
N ALA A 200 9.79 10.27 -2.66
CA ALA A 200 10.95 10.99 -2.15
C ALA A 200 10.87 12.47 -2.52
N ASN A 201 11.50 13.35 -1.75
CA ASN A 201 11.67 14.77 -2.01
C ASN A 201 13.07 15.18 -1.62
N ASP A 202 13.77 15.92 -2.48
CA ASP A 202 15.15 16.39 -2.33
C ASP A 202 15.27 17.74 -1.59
N GLY A 203 14.15 18.32 -1.20
CA GLY A 203 14.07 19.67 -0.62
C GLY A 203 13.63 20.75 -1.62
N THR A 204 13.63 20.44 -2.92
CA THR A 204 13.21 21.32 -4.04
C THR A 204 12.02 20.74 -4.77
N ASP A 205 12.12 19.49 -5.22
CA ASP A 205 11.14 18.81 -6.05
C ASP A 205 10.74 17.43 -5.48
N ASP A 206 9.56 16.97 -5.89
CA ASP A 206 9.04 15.66 -5.54
C ASP A 206 9.38 14.65 -6.63
N GLY A 207 9.86 13.49 -6.23
CA GLY A 207 10.06 12.33 -7.11
C GLY A 207 8.74 11.67 -7.56
N ASN A 208 8.86 10.61 -8.33
CA ASN A 208 7.73 9.78 -8.72
C ASN A 208 7.08 9.12 -7.50
N THR A 209 5.75 9.00 -7.51
CA THR A 209 5.02 8.24 -6.48
C THR A 209 5.16 6.74 -6.73
N VAL A 210 5.52 6.00 -5.70
CA VAL A 210 5.57 4.53 -5.72
C VAL A 210 4.57 3.93 -4.73
N THR A 211 4.15 2.69 -5.02
CA THR A 211 3.28 1.92 -4.14
C THR A 211 4.09 0.85 -3.44
N ILE A 212 4.01 0.81 -2.13
CA ILE A 212 4.55 -0.23 -1.28
C ILE A 212 3.51 -1.33 -1.13
N THR A 213 3.90 -2.56 -1.41
CA THR A 213 3.05 -3.73 -1.19
C THR A 213 3.44 -4.41 0.12
N ILE A 214 2.44 -4.66 0.95
CA ILE A 214 2.57 -5.35 2.23
C ILE A 214 1.96 -6.75 2.06
N THR A 215 2.76 -7.78 2.26
CA THR A 215 2.28 -9.16 2.37
C THR A 215 1.98 -9.45 3.84
N ILE A 216 0.76 -9.89 4.12
CA ILE A 216 0.30 -10.24 5.46
C ILE A 216 0.25 -11.76 5.54
N ASN A 217 0.99 -12.33 6.52
CA ASN A 217 0.96 -13.75 6.80
C ASN A 217 -0.20 -14.03 7.74
N PRO A 218 -1.18 -14.85 7.36
CA PRO A 218 -2.30 -15.16 8.23
C PRO A 218 -1.84 -15.92 9.47
N ILE A 219 -2.48 -15.64 10.60
CA ILE A 219 -2.34 -16.35 11.86
C ILE A 219 -3.70 -16.95 12.18
N ASN A 220 -3.74 -18.23 12.54
CA ASN A 220 -4.98 -18.90 12.88
C ASN A 220 -5.65 -18.28 14.10
N ASP A 221 -6.85 -17.79 13.92
CA ASP A 221 -7.76 -17.40 14.99
C ASP A 221 -8.58 -18.58 15.49
N ALA A 222 -9.04 -18.51 16.72
CA ALA A 222 -9.92 -19.53 17.26
C ALA A 222 -11.34 -19.38 16.69
N PRO A 223 -12.03 -20.50 16.36
CA PRO A 223 -13.40 -20.43 15.86
C PRO A 223 -14.35 -19.81 16.90
N ILE A 224 -15.44 -19.26 16.43
CA ILE A 224 -16.47 -18.60 17.23
C ILE A 224 -17.67 -19.55 17.33
N ALA A 225 -17.94 -20.06 18.55
CA ALA A 225 -19.15 -20.78 18.85
C ALA A 225 -20.21 -19.82 19.41
N VAL A 226 -21.41 -19.90 18.86
CA VAL A 226 -22.56 -19.06 19.20
C VAL A 226 -23.62 -19.90 19.91
N GLY A 227 -24.15 -19.40 21.05
CA GLY A 227 -25.12 -20.16 21.85
C GLY A 227 -26.44 -20.41 21.13
N ASP A 228 -27.06 -21.58 21.45
CA ASP A 228 -28.32 -22.02 20.89
C ASP A 228 -29.45 -22.02 21.91
N THR A 229 -30.69 -22.13 21.42
CA THR A 229 -31.87 -22.32 22.25
C THR A 229 -32.67 -23.55 21.84
N LEU A 230 -33.16 -24.30 22.83
CA LEU A 230 -33.97 -25.49 22.63
C LEU A 230 -35.27 -25.35 23.40
N MET A 231 -36.36 -25.92 22.84
CA MET A 231 -37.61 -26.17 23.58
C MET A 231 -37.51 -27.54 24.23
N GLY A 232 -37.38 -27.59 25.53
CA GLY A 232 -37.32 -28.82 26.32
C GLY A 232 -38.70 -29.50 26.45
N ILE A 233 -38.68 -30.82 26.46
CA ILE A 233 -39.89 -31.66 26.71
C ILE A 233 -39.58 -32.51 27.93
N TYR A 234 -40.43 -32.43 28.97
CA TYR A 234 -40.28 -33.22 30.16
C TYR A 234 -40.27 -34.72 29.87
N SER A 235 -39.31 -35.43 30.45
CA SER A 235 -39.12 -36.86 30.27
C SER A 235 -38.95 -37.32 28.81
N ALA A 236 -38.51 -36.42 27.95
CA ALA A 236 -38.30 -36.70 26.52
C ALA A 236 -36.94 -36.24 26.04
N THR A 237 -36.60 -36.63 24.81
CA THR A 237 -35.37 -36.24 24.12
C THR A 237 -35.66 -35.19 23.06
N VAL A 238 -34.84 -34.16 23.02
CA VAL A 238 -34.85 -33.07 22.03
C VAL A 238 -33.60 -33.16 21.16
N THR A 239 -33.76 -33.02 19.85
CA THR A 239 -32.69 -33.11 18.86
C THR A 239 -32.73 -31.97 17.84
N LEU A 240 -33.58 -30.96 18.06
CA LEU A 240 -33.71 -29.78 17.20
C LEU A 240 -33.60 -28.51 18.03
N THR A 241 -32.97 -27.50 17.46
CA THR A 241 -32.96 -26.13 18.02
C THR A 241 -34.35 -25.48 17.81
N ASN A 242 -34.57 -24.33 18.44
CA ASN A 242 -35.84 -23.58 18.28
C ASN A 242 -36.06 -23.08 16.85
N VAL A 243 -34.99 -22.95 16.05
CA VAL A 243 -35.06 -22.61 14.62
C VAL A 243 -35.20 -23.84 13.72
N GLY A 244 -35.28 -25.05 14.32
CA GLY A 244 -35.50 -26.30 13.59
C GLY A 244 -34.22 -26.96 13.05
N SER A 245 -33.04 -26.49 13.45
CA SER A 245 -31.77 -27.13 13.07
C SER A 245 -31.54 -28.42 13.87
N SER A 246 -30.96 -29.41 13.23
CA SER A 246 -30.48 -30.66 13.85
C SER A 246 -29.02 -30.60 14.33
N THR A 247 -28.36 -29.46 14.13
CA THR A 247 -26.97 -29.20 14.57
C THR A 247 -26.91 -27.91 15.36
N LEU A 248 -26.00 -27.85 16.34
CA LEU A 248 -25.65 -26.64 17.10
C LEU A 248 -24.70 -25.73 16.31
N MET A 249 -24.10 -26.21 15.22
CA MET A 249 -23.02 -25.50 14.50
C MET A 249 -23.51 -24.61 13.36
N ASP A 250 -24.82 -24.48 13.14
CA ASP A 250 -25.34 -23.68 12.00
C ASP A 250 -25.04 -22.18 12.11
N ASN A 251 -24.82 -21.68 13.31
CA ASN A 251 -24.49 -20.28 13.63
C ASN A 251 -23.04 -20.09 14.08
N ASP A 252 -22.27 -21.18 14.12
CA ASP A 252 -20.85 -21.16 14.44
C ASP A 252 -20.02 -20.91 13.18
N TYR A 253 -18.87 -20.27 13.32
CA TYR A 253 -17.98 -20.00 12.20
C TYR A 253 -16.52 -19.88 12.66
N ASP A 254 -15.64 -19.98 11.69
CA ASP A 254 -14.22 -19.71 11.83
C ASP A 254 -13.88 -18.43 11.05
N PRO A 255 -13.11 -17.49 11.59
CA PRO A 255 -12.75 -16.26 10.92
C PRO A 255 -12.09 -16.49 9.55
N GLU A 256 -11.13 -17.43 9.46
CA GLU A 256 -10.46 -17.78 8.21
C GLU A 256 -11.31 -18.69 7.29
N GLY A 257 -12.49 -19.10 7.75
CA GLY A 257 -13.38 -19.99 7.01
C GLY A 257 -12.94 -21.46 7.04
N ALA A 258 -12.13 -21.86 8.03
CA ALA A 258 -11.76 -23.26 8.21
C ALA A 258 -12.97 -24.13 8.57
N SER A 259 -12.89 -25.42 8.27
CA SER A 259 -13.96 -26.37 8.61
C SER A 259 -13.92 -26.65 10.11
N ILE A 260 -15.02 -26.36 10.80
CA ILE A 260 -15.14 -26.59 12.24
C ILE A 260 -15.81 -27.92 12.58
N THR A 261 -15.49 -28.46 13.75
CA THR A 261 -16.09 -29.65 14.34
C THR A 261 -16.46 -29.40 15.79
N ALA A 262 -17.62 -29.92 16.25
CA ALA A 262 -17.99 -29.78 17.67
C ALA A 262 -17.17 -30.74 18.54
N SER A 263 -16.78 -30.27 19.72
CA SER A 263 -16.22 -31.13 20.76
C SER A 263 -17.27 -32.10 21.29
N THR A 264 -16.94 -33.38 21.32
CA THR A 264 -17.83 -34.41 21.90
C THR A 264 -17.81 -34.42 23.44
N THR A 265 -16.91 -33.64 24.05
CA THR A 265 -16.86 -33.42 25.49
C THR A 265 -17.47 -32.06 25.80
N LEU A 266 -18.51 -32.02 26.61
CA LEU A 266 -19.17 -30.81 27.02
C LEU A 266 -18.27 -29.98 27.95
N SER A 267 -18.28 -28.65 27.77
CA SER A 267 -17.61 -27.72 28.69
C SER A 267 -18.35 -27.59 30.01
N SER A 268 -19.67 -27.71 30.00
CA SER A 268 -20.52 -27.86 31.18
C SER A 268 -21.67 -28.82 30.89
N ASN A 269 -22.06 -29.63 31.89
CA ASN A 269 -23.16 -30.59 31.78
C ASN A 269 -24.46 -29.95 32.23
N PRO A 270 -25.63 -30.36 31.69
CA PRO A 270 -26.92 -29.92 32.17
C PRO A 270 -27.20 -30.45 33.58
N THR A 271 -28.03 -29.72 34.33
CA THR A 271 -28.38 -30.05 35.73
C THR A 271 -29.55 -31.02 35.80
N TYR A 272 -30.53 -30.88 34.91
CA TYR A 272 -31.79 -31.59 34.94
C TYR A 272 -31.92 -32.63 33.82
N GLY A 273 -30.83 -32.97 33.16
CA GLY A 273 -30.84 -33.91 32.05
C GLY A 273 -29.45 -34.44 31.70
N SER A 274 -29.36 -34.99 30.51
CA SER A 274 -28.11 -35.38 29.87
C SER A 274 -28.06 -34.85 28.44
N ALA A 275 -26.92 -34.35 28.01
CA ALA A 275 -26.71 -33.93 26.63
C ALA A 275 -25.56 -34.71 26.01
N VAL A 276 -25.68 -34.97 24.70
CA VAL A 276 -24.65 -35.53 23.84
C VAL A 276 -24.49 -34.62 22.63
N VAL A 277 -23.27 -34.27 22.28
CA VAL A 277 -22.93 -33.54 21.06
C VAL A 277 -21.96 -34.38 20.25
N ASN A 278 -22.23 -34.55 18.97
CA ASN A 278 -21.38 -35.29 18.03
C ASN A 278 -20.46 -34.32 17.28
N ALA A 279 -19.33 -34.80 16.74
CA ALA A 279 -18.37 -34.00 16.02
C ALA A 279 -18.93 -33.23 14.81
N ASN A 280 -20.03 -33.70 14.22
CA ASN A 280 -20.75 -32.99 13.14
C ASN A 280 -21.79 -31.97 13.66
N GLY A 281 -21.78 -31.65 14.96
CA GLY A 281 -22.70 -30.73 15.61
C GLY A 281 -24.09 -31.29 15.91
N THR A 282 -24.47 -32.48 15.42
CA THR A 282 -25.75 -33.09 15.81
C THR A 282 -25.77 -33.39 17.30
N PHE A 283 -26.91 -33.22 17.94
CA PHE A 283 -27.02 -33.31 19.39
C PHE A 283 -28.27 -34.01 19.84
N SER A 284 -28.30 -34.38 21.10
CA SER A 284 -29.50 -34.76 21.82
C SER A 284 -29.45 -34.26 23.25
N TYR A 285 -30.56 -33.72 23.74
CA TYR A 285 -30.78 -33.43 25.13
C TYR A 285 -31.93 -34.28 25.66
N THR A 286 -31.74 -34.96 26.78
CA THR A 286 -32.81 -35.81 27.40
C THR A 286 -33.02 -35.36 28.84
N HIS A 287 -34.22 -34.91 29.17
CA HIS A 287 -34.63 -34.53 30.53
C HIS A 287 -34.77 -35.76 31.42
N ASN A 288 -34.27 -35.68 32.66
CA ASN A 288 -34.18 -36.83 33.59
C ASN A 288 -35.53 -37.20 34.25
N GLY A 289 -36.59 -36.41 34.09
CA GLY A 289 -37.93 -36.68 34.62
C GLY A 289 -38.10 -36.50 36.12
N THR A 290 -37.08 -36.03 36.86
CA THR A 290 -37.13 -36.01 38.34
C THR A 290 -37.53 -34.64 38.92
N SER A 291 -37.61 -33.57 38.12
CA SER A 291 -37.92 -32.22 38.51
C SER A 291 -38.65 -31.49 37.37
N THR A 292 -39.20 -30.33 37.69
CA THR A 292 -39.85 -29.46 36.67
C THR A 292 -39.15 -28.09 36.62
N PRO A 293 -37.91 -28.02 36.08
CA PRO A 293 -37.23 -26.75 35.92
C PRO A 293 -37.89 -25.95 34.78
N THR A 294 -37.81 -24.63 34.84
CA THR A 294 -38.21 -23.77 33.74
C THR A 294 -37.09 -23.64 32.70
N THR A 295 -35.82 -23.82 33.12
CA THR A 295 -34.64 -23.79 32.24
C THR A 295 -33.58 -24.80 32.65
N ASP A 296 -32.78 -25.28 31.69
CA ASP A 296 -31.54 -26.00 31.89
C ASP A 296 -30.49 -25.48 30.91
N THR A 297 -29.22 -25.73 31.15
CA THR A 297 -28.14 -25.27 30.27
C THR A 297 -27.01 -26.29 30.19
N PHE A 298 -26.37 -26.40 29.03
CA PHE A 298 -25.07 -27.01 28.88
C PHE A 298 -24.19 -26.16 27.96
N SER A 299 -22.89 -26.42 27.89
CA SER A 299 -21.99 -25.68 27.01
C SER A 299 -21.11 -26.62 26.19
N TYR A 300 -20.83 -26.23 24.95
CA TYR A 300 -19.96 -26.93 24.05
C TYR A 300 -18.90 -25.98 23.47
N THR A 301 -17.89 -26.52 22.79
CA THR A 301 -16.89 -25.77 22.00
C THR A 301 -16.81 -26.36 20.61
N VAL A 302 -16.35 -25.57 19.66
CA VAL A 302 -15.97 -26.02 18.32
C VAL A 302 -14.46 -25.95 18.14
N PHE A 303 -13.93 -26.73 17.20
CA PHE A 303 -12.50 -26.89 16.91
C PHE A 303 -12.27 -26.81 15.40
N ASP A 304 -11.33 -25.97 14.96
CA ASP A 304 -10.94 -25.72 13.57
C ASP A 304 -9.83 -26.65 13.02
N GLY A 305 -9.28 -27.51 13.88
CA GLY A 305 -8.10 -28.33 13.59
C GLY A 305 -6.83 -27.85 14.29
N ASN A 306 -6.82 -26.61 14.82
CA ASN A 306 -5.70 -25.99 15.50
C ASN A 306 -6.06 -25.50 16.92
N SER A 307 -7.20 -24.84 17.09
CA SER A 307 -7.64 -24.23 18.35
C SER A 307 -9.12 -24.48 18.64
N TYR A 308 -9.51 -24.35 19.91
CA TYR A 308 -10.90 -24.44 20.35
C TYR A 308 -11.50 -23.04 20.56
N SER A 309 -12.80 -22.91 20.26
CA SER A 309 -13.58 -21.73 20.62
C SER A 309 -13.68 -21.53 22.14
N SER A 310 -14.07 -20.32 22.55
CA SER A 310 -14.68 -20.15 23.86
C SER A 310 -15.97 -20.98 23.95
N PRO A 311 -16.37 -21.48 25.16
CA PRO A 311 -17.59 -22.27 25.30
C PRO A 311 -18.86 -21.47 24.94
N ALA A 312 -19.69 -22.05 24.06
CA ALA A 312 -21.05 -21.55 23.76
C ALA A 312 -22.07 -22.22 24.67
N THR A 313 -23.05 -21.47 25.12
CA THR A 313 -24.10 -21.98 26.01
C THR A 313 -25.35 -22.31 25.21
N VAL A 314 -25.83 -23.55 25.38
CA VAL A 314 -27.15 -23.99 24.89
C VAL A 314 -28.13 -23.86 26.05
N THR A 315 -29.20 -23.07 25.81
CA THR A 315 -30.26 -22.85 26.81
C THR A 315 -31.49 -23.65 26.45
N ILE A 316 -31.95 -24.47 27.33
CA ILE A 316 -33.19 -25.28 27.22
C ILE A 316 -34.27 -24.58 28.04
N THR A 317 -35.39 -24.20 27.40
CA THR A 317 -36.55 -23.63 28.07
C THR A 317 -37.67 -24.66 28.05
N PHE A 318 -38.28 -24.93 29.18
CA PHE A 318 -39.37 -25.85 29.33
C PHE A 318 -40.71 -25.11 29.48
N THR A 319 -41.72 -25.55 28.80
CA THR A 319 -43.11 -25.17 29.08
C THR A 319 -43.69 -26.19 30.06
N ILE A 320 -44.29 -25.73 31.14
CA ILE A 320 -44.95 -26.55 32.15
C ILE A 320 -46.37 -26.81 31.66
N PRO A 321 -46.82 -28.08 31.49
CA PRO A 321 -48.17 -28.36 31.04
C PRO A 321 -49.18 -27.84 32.05
N PRO A 322 -50.32 -27.27 31.62
CA PRO A 322 -51.33 -26.79 32.53
C PRO A 322 -51.97 -27.96 33.31
N VAL A 323 -52.34 -27.65 34.56
CA VAL A 323 -53.00 -28.60 35.43
C VAL A 323 -54.50 -28.34 35.41
N GLY A 324 -55.21 -29.29 34.82
CA GLY A 324 -56.68 -29.29 34.83
C GLY A 324 -57.25 -29.89 36.12
N VAL A 325 -58.18 -29.21 36.70
CA VAL A 325 -58.90 -29.62 37.91
C VAL A 325 -60.35 -30.02 37.56
N ALA A 326 -60.78 -31.19 37.98
CA ALA A 326 -62.09 -31.71 37.61
C ALA A 326 -63.25 -30.83 38.06
N ASP A 327 -64.17 -30.57 37.17
CA ASP A 327 -65.40 -29.81 37.45
C ASP A 327 -66.60 -30.73 37.69
N GLN A 328 -67.60 -30.20 38.35
CA GLN A 328 -68.85 -30.88 38.55
C GLN A 328 -70.04 -30.10 38.00
N ILE A 329 -70.88 -30.78 37.31
CA ILE A 329 -72.15 -30.25 36.78
C ILE A 329 -73.28 -31.08 37.33
N THR A 330 -74.31 -30.41 37.85
CA THR A 330 -75.56 -31.07 38.19
C THR A 330 -76.69 -30.52 37.33
N VAL A 331 -77.35 -31.35 36.56
CA VAL A 331 -78.38 -30.95 35.63
C VAL A 331 -79.69 -31.77 35.95
N SER A 332 -80.85 -31.13 35.94
CA SER A 332 -82.16 -31.83 35.99
C SER A 332 -82.54 -32.40 34.63
N GLU A 333 -83.33 -33.44 34.60
CA GLU A 333 -83.80 -34.02 33.35
C GLU A 333 -84.46 -32.97 32.42
N ALA A 334 -84.07 -32.98 31.15
CA ALA A 334 -84.57 -32.06 30.11
C ALA A 334 -84.14 -30.56 30.30
N ALA A 335 -83.22 -30.24 31.24
CA ALA A 335 -82.78 -28.90 31.45
C ALA A 335 -81.46 -28.60 30.71
N THR A 336 -81.22 -27.31 30.37
CA THR A 336 -79.99 -26.81 29.86
C THR A 336 -79.26 -26.11 31.00
N ILE A 337 -77.91 -26.35 31.13
CA ILE A 337 -77.12 -25.71 32.13
C ILE A 337 -75.93 -24.94 31.49
N THR A 338 -75.61 -23.78 31.97
CA THR A 338 -74.50 -22.92 31.48
C THR A 338 -73.52 -22.55 32.59
N THR A 339 -73.69 -23.14 33.78
CA THR A 339 -72.85 -22.92 34.92
C THR A 339 -72.43 -24.20 35.63
N LEU A 340 -71.23 -24.24 36.17
CA LEU A 340 -70.73 -25.35 36.99
C LEU A 340 -71.38 -25.32 38.40
N THR A 341 -71.30 -26.43 39.15
CA THR A 341 -71.62 -26.47 40.54
C THR A 341 -70.76 -25.46 41.33
N GLY A 342 -71.39 -24.46 41.90
CA GLY A 342 -70.74 -23.29 42.53
C GLY A 342 -70.87 -21.98 41.77
N GLY A 343 -71.57 -21.97 40.60
CA GLY A 343 -71.95 -20.76 39.88
C GLY A 343 -70.90 -20.22 38.89
N VAL A 344 -69.89 -20.97 38.60
CA VAL A 344 -68.82 -20.57 37.62
C VAL A 344 -69.25 -20.95 36.19
N THR A 345 -68.94 -20.09 35.21
CA THR A 345 -69.34 -20.22 33.82
C THR A 345 -68.27 -20.79 32.87
N SER A 346 -67.08 -21.05 33.41
CA SER A 346 -65.92 -21.60 32.65
C SER A 346 -65.40 -22.86 33.29
N VAL A 347 -65.15 -23.92 32.50
CA VAL A 347 -64.46 -25.13 32.93
C VAL A 347 -62.97 -24.91 33.20
N LEU A 348 -62.42 -23.76 32.80
CA LEU A 348 -61.03 -23.39 33.05
C LEU A 348 -60.83 -22.55 34.33
N ALA A 349 -61.90 -22.30 35.14
CA ALA A 349 -61.86 -21.35 36.23
C ALA A 349 -61.02 -21.81 37.43
N ASN A 350 -60.80 -23.10 37.60
CA ASN A 350 -60.02 -23.76 38.64
C ASN A 350 -58.74 -24.42 38.10
N ASP A 351 -58.53 -24.35 36.77
CA ASP A 351 -57.31 -24.80 36.11
C ASP A 351 -56.20 -23.79 36.30
N SER A 352 -54.99 -24.23 36.26
CA SER A 352 -53.82 -23.36 36.40
C SER A 352 -52.69 -23.82 35.49
N ASP A 353 -51.95 -22.84 35.04
CA ASP A 353 -50.66 -23.02 34.38
C ASP A 353 -49.57 -22.32 35.24
N SER A 354 -48.49 -23.01 35.56
CA SER A 354 -47.48 -22.56 36.51
C SER A 354 -46.54 -21.50 35.94
N ASP A 355 -46.35 -21.44 34.60
CA ASP A 355 -45.55 -20.48 33.88
C ASP A 355 -46.38 -19.33 33.26
N GLY A 356 -47.72 -19.39 33.46
CA GLY A 356 -48.65 -18.32 33.13
C GLY A 356 -49.12 -18.30 31.71
N ASP A 357 -48.97 -19.42 30.98
CA ASP A 357 -49.43 -19.58 29.61
C ASP A 357 -50.97 -19.55 29.53
N PRO A 358 -51.56 -19.00 28.45
CA PRO A 358 -52.98 -19.00 28.24
C PRO A 358 -53.58 -20.42 28.11
N ILE A 359 -54.48 -20.77 28.99
CA ILE A 359 -55.14 -22.11 28.98
C ILE A 359 -56.34 -22.07 28.08
N THR A 360 -56.53 -23.14 27.26
CA THR A 360 -57.71 -23.36 26.44
C THR A 360 -58.26 -24.75 26.66
N ALA A 361 -59.60 -24.87 26.70
CA ALA A 361 -60.29 -26.16 26.84
C ALA A 361 -60.39 -26.89 25.48
N VAL A 362 -60.00 -28.15 25.44
CA VAL A 362 -60.17 -29.04 24.26
C VAL A 362 -61.17 -30.16 24.64
N LEU A 363 -62.28 -30.26 23.90
CA LEU A 363 -63.24 -31.32 24.12
C LEU A 363 -62.71 -32.65 23.53
N LEU A 364 -62.49 -33.65 24.37
CA LEU A 364 -61.95 -34.95 23.96
C LEU A 364 -63.05 -35.96 23.57
N THR A 365 -64.20 -35.90 24.27
CA THR A 365 -65.33 -36.78 24.01
C THR A 365 -66.68 -36.05 24.23
N ASN A 366 -67.72 -36.33 23.42
CA ASN A 366 -69.04 -35.79 23.69
C ASN A 366 -69.74 -36.60 24.78
N PRO A 367 -70.61 -35.93 25.59
CA PRO A 367 -71.47 -36.64 26.54
C PRO A 367 -72.36 -37.72 25.81
N SER A 368 -72.45 -38.86 26.43
CA SER A 368 -73.30 -40.00 25.92
C SER A 368 -74.79 -39.82 26.22
#